data_46a1f4d3bab829a71f767988ee37f749
#
_entry.id   46a1f4d3bab829a71f767988ee37f749
#
_cell.length_a   1.000
_cell.length_b   1.000
_cell.length_c   1.000
_cell.angle_alpha   90.00
_cell.angle_beta   90.00
_cell.angle_gamma   90.00
#
_symmetry.space_group_name_H-M   'P 1'
#
loop_
_entity.id
_entity.type
_entity.pdbx_description
1 polymer ?
#
loop_
_entity_poly.entity_id
_entity_poly.type
_entity_poly.pdbx_seq_one_letter_code
_entity_poly.pdbx_strand_id
1 'polypeptide(L)'
;LQDDISKKLSILLKVISMRQNELDKLEDLIKARFVELFGDPVINPYGYDKVALSDLADIKIGPFGSFLHKHDYIENGHPLINPSHIIDGNILPDDKLSISDEKYNELSSYQLKIDDVVMGRRGEMGRCAIVKKEGFLCGTGSLFIRTKGEVKSDYIQKIISFPSFKKTIEDIAVGQTMPNLNVPIVSSFQIIKPPMEVQDSYYNFVKQVD
;
A
#
# COMPACT_ATOMS: atom_id res chain seq x y z
N LEU A 1 14.71 36.27 28.89
CA LEU A 1 13.67 35.90 27.91
C LEU A 1 14.23 35.04 26.79
N GLN A 2 15.33 35.45 26.10
CA GLN A 2 15.93 34.71 24.98
C GLN A 2 16.50 33.33 25.41
N ASP A 3 17.19 33.27 26.57
CA ASP A 3 17.73 32.02 27.14
C ASP A 3 16.63 31.04 27.56
N ASP A 4 15.51 31.53 28.05
CA ASP A 4 14.37 30.69 28.43
C ASP A 4 13.69 30.09 27.21
N ILE A 5 13.54 30.87 26.13
CA ILE A 5 12.99 30.44 24.87
C ILE A 5 13.92 29.34 24.26
N SER A 6 15.24 29.60 24.28
CA SER A 6 16.23 28.64 23.77
C SER A 6 16.18 27.30 24.51
N LYS A 7 16.10 27.33 25.86
CA LYS A 7 15.95 26.11 26.67
C LYS A 7 14.66 25.36 26.36
N LYS A 8 13.53 26.05 26.26
CA LYS A 8 12.24 25.41 25.91
C LYS A 8 12.29 24.77 24.54
N LEU A 9 12.88 25.46 23.55
CA LEU A 9 13.05 24.92 22.20
C LEU A 9 13.92 23.67 22.20
N SER A 10 15.04 23.66 22.93
CA SER A 10 15.92 22.51 23.07
C SER A 10 15.21 21.30 23.68
N ILE A 11 14.38 21.53 24.71
CA ILE A 11 13.57 20.47 25.33
C ILE A 11 12.56 19.92 24.33
N LEU A 12 11.85 20.78 23.58
CA LEU A 12 10.89 20.36 22.58
C LEU A 12 11.53 19.51 21.47
N LEU A 13 12.68 19.95 20.95
CA LEU A 13 13.43 19.19 19.95
C LEU A 13 13.87 17.81 20.47
N LYS A 14 14.30 17.76 21.73
CA LYS A 14 14.64 16.48 22.37
C LYS A 14 13.43 15.55 22.49
N VAL A 15 12.26 16.08 22.90
CA VAL A 15 11.02 15.32 23.00
C VAL A 15 10.60 14.80 21.63
N ILE A 16 10.65 15.64 20.58
CA ILE A 16 10.34 15.23 19.20
C ILE A 16 11.26 14.09 18.76
N SER A 17 12.58 14.24 18.98
CA SER A 17 13.54 13.18 18.62
C SER A 17 13.29 11.88 19.39
N MET A 18 12.96 11.96 20.68
CA MET A 18 12.64 10.78 21.49
C MET A 18 11.37 10.08 20.95
N ARG A 19 10.32 10.85 20.60
CA ARG A 19 9.10 10.28 20.03
C ARG A 19 9.33 9.65 18.67
N GLN A 20 10.17 10.26 17.82
CA GLN A 20 10.55 9.64 16.55
C GLN A 20 11.25 8.30 16.77
N ASN A 21 12.22 8.24 17.69
CA ASN A 21 12.89 6.99 18.02
C ASN A 21 11.96 5.92 18.61
N GLU A 22 10.93 6.32 19.36
CA GLU A 22 9.91 5.39 19.85
C GLU A 22 9.10 4.82 18.67
N LEU A 23 8.64 5.65 17.74
CA LEU A 23 7.92 5.21 16.54
C LEU A 23 8.76 4.25 15.69
N ASP A 24 10.02 4.59 15.45
CA ASP A 24 10.94 3.73 14.68
C ASP A 24 11.09 2.34 15.33
N LYS A 25 11.19 2.30 16.67
CA LYS A 25 11.27 1.01 17.41
C LYS A 25 9.96 0.20 17.34
N LEU A 26 8.81 0.86 17.36
CA LEU A 26 7.52 0.19 17.21
C LEU A 26 7.38 -0.40 15.81
N GLU A 27 7.79 0.33 14.77
CA GLU A 27 7.84 -0.19 13.41
C GLU A 27 8.78 -1.40 13.27
N ASP A 28 9.96 -1.34 13.88
CA ASP A 28 10.91 -2.46 13.88
C ASP A 28 10.36 -3.67 14.63
N LEU A 29 9.61 -3.47 15.71
CA LEU A 29 8.93 -4.53 16.43
C LEU A 29 7.84 -5.20 15.58
N ILE A 30 7.05 -4.40 14.83
CA ILE A 30 6.05 -4.92 13.88
C ILE A 30 6.73 -5.74 12.78
N LYS A 31 7.86 -5.26 12.23
CA LYS A 31 8.63 -5.99 11.21
C LYS A 31 9.21 -7.29 11.77
N ALA A 32 9.77 -7.26 12.96
CA ALA A 32 10.32 -8.45 13.64
C ALA A 32 9.21 -9.49 13.87
N ARG A 33 8.03 -9.07 14.32
CA ARG A 33 6.89 -9.97 14.51
C ARG A 33 6.40 -10.59 13.21
N PHE A 34 6.42 -9.83 12.12
CA PHE A 34 6.11 -10.37 10.79
C PHE A 34 7.08 -11.50 10.41
N VAL A 35 8.38 -11.26 10.55
CA VAL A 35 9.43 -12.25 10.21
C VAL A 35 9.34 -13.48 11.13
N GLU A 36 9.04 -13.29 12.40
CA GLU A 36 8.87 -14.40 13.36
C GLU A 36 7.70 -15.32 12.96
N LEU A 37 6.58 -14.76 12.52
CA LEU A 37 5.38 -15.54 12.20
C LEU A 37 5.37 -16.09 10.77
N PHE A 38 5.91 -15.34 9.82
CA PHE A 38 5.78 -15.65 8.39
C PHE A 38 7.12 -15.96 7.71
N GLY A 39 8.24 -15.52 8.31
CA GLY A 39 9.54 -15.57 7.65
C GLY A 39 9.67 -14.57 6.51
N ASP A 40 10.71 -14.73 5.71
CA ASP A 40 10.85 -14.01 4.44
C ASP A 40 9.88 -14.60 3.41
N PRO A 41 9.00 -13.79 2.78
CA PRO A 41 7.95 -14.29 1.89
C PRO A 41 8.47 -14.90 0.59
N VAL A 42 9.70 -14.60 0.18
CA VAL A 42 10.32 -15.17 -1.02
C VAL A 42 10.99 -16.50 -0.68
N ILE A 43 11.77 -16.52 0.40
CA ILE A 43 12.49 -17.71 0.89
C ILE A 43 11.50 -18.76 1.42
N ASN A 44 10.44 -18.31 2.13
CA ASN A 44 9.42 -19.17 2.73
C ASN A 44 10.00 -20.23 3.68
N PRO A 45 10.71 -19.84 4.75
CA PRO A 45 11.44 -20.79 5.61
C PRO A 45 10.53 -21.76 6.34
N TYR A 46 9.24 -21.43 6.50
CA TYR A 46 8.25 -22.27 7.17
C TYR A 46 7.48 -23.21 6.24
N GLY A 47 7.72 -23.13 4.92
CA GLY A 47 7.11 -24.02 3.93
C GLY A 47 5.60 -23.81 3.77
N TYR A 48 5.09 -22.59 3.96
CA TYR A 48 3.70 -22.29 3.66
C TYR A 48 3.40 -22.50 2.17
N ASP A 49 2.16 -22.87 1.84
CA ASP A 49 1.72 -22.99 0.46
C ASP A 49 1.91 -21.65 -0.28
N LYS A 50 2.40 -21.72 -1.51
CA LYS A 50 2.48 -20.57 -2.41
C LYS A 50 1.30 -20.60 -3.38
N VAL A 51 0.54 -19.50 -3.43
CA VAL A 51 -0.69 -19.37 -4.22
C VAL A 51 -0.56 -18.14 -5.11
N ALA A 52 -1.07 -18.21 -6.33
CA ALA A 52 -1.09 -17.04 -7.21
C ALA A 52 -1.99 -15.96 -6.62
N LEU A 53 -1.55 -14.68 -6.70
CA LEU A 53 -2.33 -13.57 -6.15
C LEU A 53 -3.73 -13.47 -6.77
N SER A 54 -3.90 -13.86 -8.04
CA SER A 54 -5.21 -13.94 -8.71
C SER A 54 -6.20 -14.88 -8.04
N ASP A 55 -5.71 -15.91 -7.36
CA ASP A 55 -6.58 -16.84 -6.65
C ASP A 55 -7.08 -16.24 -5.32
N LEU A 56 -6.28 -15.37 -4.72
CA LEU A 56 -6.53 -14.71 -3.44
C LEU A 56 -7.24 -13.36 -3.54
N ALA A 57 -7.16 -12.71 -4.71
CA ALA A 57 -7.65 -11.34 -4.88
C ALA A 57 -8.06 -11.04 -6.32
N ASP A 58 -8.97 -10.08 -6.49
CA ASP A 58 -9.25 -9.43 -7.76
C ASP A 58 -8.29 -8.25 -7.96
N ILE A 59 -7.72 -8.15 -9.17
CA ILE A 59 -6.73 -7.12 -9.50
C ILE A 59 -7.25 -6.28 -10.65
N LYS A 60 -7.28 -4.95 -10.47
CA LYS A 60 -7.76 -4.04 -11.49
C LYS A 60 -6.90 -2.79 -11.61
N ILE A 61 -6.57 -2.41 -12.84
CA ILE A 61 -5.89 -1.16 -13.17
C ILE A 61 -6.89 -0.01 -13.16
N GLY A 62 -6.47 1.19 -12.76
CA GLY A 62 -7.28 2.40 -12.85
C GLY A 62 -7.68 2.75 -14.30
N PRO A 63 -8.64 3.66 -14.48
CA PRO A 63 -9.17 4.04 -15.79
C PRO A 63 -8.08 4.68 -16.65
N PHE A 64 -8.12 4.43 -17.94
CA PHE A 64 -7.18 4.98 -18.92
C PHE A 64 -7.85 5.28 -20.27
N GLY A 65 -7.17 6.03 -21.13
CA GLY A 65 -7.65 6.34 -22.46
C GLY A 65 -8.94 7.16 -22.44
N SER A 66 -9.98 6.67 -23.10
CA SER A 66 -11.27 7.36 -23.25
C SER A 66 -12.13 7.44 -21.97
N PHE A 67 -11.75 6.73 -20.91
CA PHE A 67 -12.52 6.74 -19.66
C PHE A 67 -12.25 7.98 -18.80
N LEU A 68 -11.07 8.60 -18.92
CA LEU A 68 -10.66 9.73 -18.10
C LEU A 68 -9.81 10.70 -18.94
N HIS A 69 -10.33 11.90 -19.15
CA HIS A 69 -9.70 12.96 -19.93
C HIS A 69 -9.23 14.10 -19.01
N LYS A 70 -8.37 14.97 -19.53
CA LYS A 70 -7.82 16.11 -18.78
C LYS A 70 -8.92 17.06 -18.25
N HIS A 71 -10.03 17.20 -18.99
CA HIS A 71 -11.13 18.07 -18.61
C HIS A 71 -12.08 17.47 -17.54
N ASP A 72 -11.94 16.17 -17.24
CA ASP A 72 -12.70 15.52 -16.16
C ASP A 72 -12.15 15.88 -14.77
N TYR A 73 -10.93 16.43 -14.71
CA TYR A 73 -10.30 16.77 -13.44
C TYR A 73 -10.85 18.09 -12.90
N ILE A 74 -11.22 18.07 -11.64
CA ILE A 74 -11.70 19.22 -10.85
C ILE A 74 -10.94 19.31 -9.54
N GLU A 75 -11.06 20.42 -8.83
CA GLU A 75 -10.58 20.56 -7.45
C GLU A 75 -11.68 20.17 -6.46
N ASN A 76 -11.29 19.59 -5.33
CA ASN A 76 -12.17 19.25 -4.21
C ASN A 76 -13.34 18.30 -4.54
N GLY A 77 -13.12 17.35 -5.45
CA GLY A 77 -14.04 16.25 -5.74
C GLY A 77 -13.59 14.93 -5.12
N HIS A 78 -13.81 13.82 -5.86
CA HIS A 78 -13.30 12.50 -5.51
C HIS A 78 -11.85 12.35 -5.96
N PRO A 79 -10.87 12.26 -5.02
CA PRO A 79 -9.44 12.19 -5.40
C PRO A 79 -9.07 10.91 -6.15
N LEU A 80 -8.22 11.06 -7.18
CA LEU A 80 -7.60 9.94 -7.86
C LEU A 80 -6.29 9.56 -7.17
N ILE A 81 -6.14 8.30 -6.83
CA ILE A 81 -4.95 7.81 -6.15
C ILE A 81 -3.96 7.28 -7.19
N ASN A 82 -2.96 8.10 -7.50
CA ASN A 82 -1.81 7.78 -8.34
C ASN A 82 -0.61 7.34 -7.48
N PRO A 83 0.46 6.76 -8.06
CA PRO A 83 1.62 6.33 -7.29
C PRO A 83 2.28 7.43 -6.44
N SER A 84 2.23 8.69 -6.89
CA SER A 84 2.75 9.85 -6.14
C SER A 84 1.99 10.13 -4.83
N HIS A 85 0.77 9.64 -4.70
CA HIS A 85 -0.06 9.81 -3.50
C HIS A 85 0.12 8.66 -2.50
N ILE A 86 0.96 7.69 -2.81
CA ILE A 86 1.29 6.58 -1.91
C ILE A 86 2.66 6.87 -1.29
N ILE A 87 2.69 7.25 -0.02
CA ILE A 87 3.90 7.65 0.70
C ILE A 87 3.97 6.86 2.00
N ASP A 88 5.05 6.12 2.18
CA ASP A 88 5.32 5.31 3.38
C ASP A 88 4.13 4.43 3.83
N GLY A 89 3.50 3.76 2.85
CA GLY A 89 2.36 2.88 3.10
C GLY A 89 1.04 3.59 3.39
N ASN A 90 0.99 4.92 3.26
CA ASN A 90 -0.19 5.74 3.47
C ASN A 90 -0.66 6.40 2.16
N ILE A 91 -1.95 6.76 2.12
CA ILE A 91 -2.53 7.52 1.01
C ILE A 91 -2.62 8.98 1.42
N LEU A 92 -1.88 9.84 0.71
CA LEU A 92 -1.94 11.29 0.82
C LEU A 92 -2.50 11.85 -0.49
N PRO A 93 -3.83 12.06 -0.59
CA PRO A 93 -4.46 12.50 -1.83
C PRO A 93 -4.10 13.96 -2.16
N ASP A 94 -4.16 14.29 -3.45
CA ASP A 94 -4.10 15.68 -3.92
C ASP A 94 -5.50 16.09 -4.38
N ASP A 95 -6.12 17.03 -3.67
CA ASP A 95 -7.47 17.51 -3.94
C ASP A 95 -7.60 18.20 -5.32
N LYS A 96 -6.48 18.61 -5.93
CA LYS A 96 -6.43 19.16 -7.29
C LYS A 96 -6.56 18.08 -8.37
N LEU A 97 -6.35 16.83 -8.02
CA LEU A 97 -6.49 15.67 -8.91
C LEU A 97 -7.72 14.85 -8.53
N SER A 98 -8.88 15.49 -8.58
CA SER A 98 -10.17 14.93 -8.24
C SER A 98 -11.12 14.93 -9.43
N ILE A 99 -12.24 14.21 -9.32
CA ILE A 99 -13.32 14.17 -10.33
C ILE A 99 -14.67 14.46 -9.66
N SER A 100 -15.67 14.83 -10.47
CA SER A 100 -17.04 15.09 -9.99
C SER A 100 -17.76 13.84 -9.51
N ASP A 101 -18.86 14.02 -8.77
CA ASP A 101 -19.74 12.93 -8.32
C ASP A 101 -20.28 12.13 -9.50
N GLU A 102 -20.68 12.80 -10.60
CA GLU A 102 -21.20 12.15 -11.80
C GLU A 102 -20.13 11.24 -12.41
N LYS A 103 -18.89 11.76 -12.58
CA LYS A 103 -17.78 11.00 -13.15
C LYS A 103 -17.34 9.86 -12.23
N TYR A 104 -17.35 10.08 -10.92
CA TYR A 104 -17.07 9.04 -9.92
C TYR A 104 -18.08 7.89 -10.00
N ASN A 105 -19.38 8.20 -10.18
CA ASN A 105 -20.42 7.20 -10.33
C ASN A 105 -20.34 6.47 -11.68
N GLU A 106 -20.01 7.18 -12.78
CA GLU A 106 -19.74 6.57 -14.10
C GLU A 106 -18.61 5.55 -14.01
N LEU A 107 -17.55 5.87 -13.25
CA LEU A 107 -16.37 5.04 -13.07
C LEU A 107 -16.47 4.09 -11.85
N SER A 108 -17.68 3.68 -11.48
CA SER A 108 -17.96 2.86 -10.28
C SER A 108 -17.10 1.61 -10.14
N SER A 109 -16.70 1.00 -11.26
CA SER A 109 -15.84 -0.18 -11.26
C SER A 109 -14.38 0.09 -10.88
N TYR A 110 -13.96 1.35 -10.78
CA TYR A 110 -12.63 1.79 -10.39
C TYR A 110 -12.61 2.47 -9.01
N GLN A 111 -13.75 2.56 -8.35
CA GLN A 111 -13.85 3.07 -6.99
C GLN A 111 -13.08 2.16 -6.03
N LEU A 112 -12.23 2.79 -5.23
CA LEU A 112 -11.51 2.11 -4.16
C LEU A 112 -12.45 1.91 -2.97
N LYS A 113 -12.40 0.73 -2.38
CA LYS A 113 -13.15 0.36 -1.19
C LYS A 113 -12.20 0.27 0.00
N ILE A 114 -12.75 0.40 1.20
CA ILE A 114 -12.00 0.12 2.43
C ILE A 114 -11.41 -1.29 2.31
N ASP A 115 -10.17 -1.43 2.76
CA ASP A 115 -9.34 -2.64 2.69
C ASP A 115 -8.82 -3.02 1.28
N ASP A 116 -9.07 -2.24 0.23
CA ASP A 116 -8.31 -2.43 -1.00
C ASP A 116 -6.83 -2.07 -0.77
N VAL A 117 -5.93 -2.84 -1.37
CA VAL A 117 -4.52 -2.48 -1.47
C VAL A 117 -4.30 -1.75 -2.78
N VAL A 118 -4.08 -0.43 -2.73
CA VAL A 118 -3.71 0.35 -3.91
C VAL A 118 -2.20 0.30 -4.11
N MET A 119 -1.74 0.07 -5.34
CA MET A 119 -0.33 -0.12 -5.67
C MET A 119 0.05 0.67 -6.92
N GLY A 120 1.23 1.29 -6.88
CA GLY A 120 1.83 1.95 -8.04
C GLY A 120 2.27 0.93 -9.09
N ARG A 121 1.95 1.21 -10.37
CA ARG A 121 2.36 0.38 -11.51
C ARG A 121 3.70 0.81 -12.11
N ARG A 122 4.16 2.01 -11.80
CA ARG A 122 5.36 2.66 -12.34
C ARG A 122 6.12 3.37 -11.23
N GLY A 123 7.41 3.65 -11.49
CA GLY A 123 8.28 4.29 -10.51
C GLY A 123 8.80 3.28 -9.49
N GLU A 124 8.71 3.58 -8.21
CA GLU A 124 9.16 2.68 -7.14
C GLU A 124 8.29 1.43 -7.09
N MET A 125 8.88 0.28 -7.42
CA MET A 125 8.20 -1.01 -7.42
C MET A 125 7.79 -1.42 -6.01
N GLY A 126 6.60 -2.04 -5.88
CA GLY A 126 6.08 -2.46 -4.58
C GLY A 126 5.55 -1.34 -3.68
N ARG A 127 5.51 -0.08 -4.17
CA ARG A 127 4.86 1.02 -3.46
C ARG A 127 3.37 0.77 -3.38
N CYS A 128 2.85 0.54 -2.19
CA CYS A 128 1.44 0.23 -1.97
C CYS A 128 0.94 0.74 -0.61
N ALA A 129 -0.36 0.95 -0.51
CA ALA A 129 -1.03 1.37 0.72
C ALA A 129 -2.41 0.75 0.82
N ILE A 130 -2.95 0.67 2.05
CA ILE A 130 -4.32 0.22 2.30
C ILE A 130 -5.27 1.41 2.26
N VAL A 131 -6.39 1.23 1.62
CA VAL A 131 -7.48 2.19 1.58
C VAL A 131 -8.22 2.16 2.91
N LYS A 132 -8.13 3.24 3.69
CA LYS A 132 -8.74 3.37 5.02
C LYS A 132 -10.07 4.14 5.02
N LYS A 133 -10.42 4.78 3.91
CA LYS A 133 -11.69 5.52 3.74
C LYS A 133 -12.19 5.42 2.32
N GLU A 134 -13.49 5.53 2.15
CA GLU A 134 -14.14 5.58 0.84
C GLU A 134 -14.00 6.95 0.16
N GLY A 135 -14.50 7.05 -1.06
CA GLY A 135 -14.51 8.29 -1.84
C GLY A 135 -13.29 8.49 -2.74
N PHE A 136 -12.40 7.51 -2.81
CA PHE A 136 -11.25 7.53 -3.71
C PHE A 136 -11.50 6.75 -5.00
N LEU A 137 -10.91 7.22 -6.10
CA LEU A 137 -10.82 6.48 -7.36
C LEU A 137 -9.40 5.98 -7.59
N CYS A 138 -9.25 4.77 -8.12
CA CYS A 138 -7.94 4.29 -8.57
C CYS A 138 -7.44 5.15 -9.74
N GLY A 139 -6.25 5.72 -9.62
CA GLY A 139 -5.65 6.53 -10.67
C GLY A 139 -5.07 5.70 -11.82
N THR A 140 -4.86 6.32 -12.98
CA THR A 140 -4.35 5.67 -14.21
C THR A 140 -2.99 4.99 -14.02
N GLY A 141 -2.13 5.58 -13.17
CA GLY A 141 -0.80 5.04 -12.84
C GLY A 141 -0.80 3.95 -11.77
N SER A 142 -1.96 3.60 -11.24
CA SER A 142 -2.14 2.65 -10.14
C SER A 142 -2.98 1.45 -10.56
N LEU A 143 -2.96 0.44 -9.72
CA LEU A 143 -3.90 -0.68 -9.69
C LEU A 143 -4.35 -0.89 -8.25
N PHE A 144 -5.42 -1.62 -8.07
CA PHE A 144 -5.82 -2.09 -6.74
C PHE A 144 -5.99 -3.60 -6.71
N ILE A 145 -5.78 -4.15 -5.53
CA ILE A 145 -5.88 -5.56 -5.18
C ILE A 145 -6.96 -5.66 -4.11
N ARG A 146 -8.03 -6.37 -4.41
CA ARG A 146 -9.18 -6.58 -3.52
C ARG A 146 -9.23 -8.04 -3.11
N THR A 147 -8.96 -8.33 -1.85
CA THR A 147 -8.88 -9.70 -1.35
C THR A 147 -10.26 -10.38 -1.36
N LYS A 148 -10.26 -11.71 -1.57
CA LYS A 148 -11.45 -12.56 -1.58
C LYS A 148 -11.79 -13.15 -0.21
N GLY A 149 -11.08 -12.70 0.85
CA GLY A 149 -11.32 -13.10 2.23
C GLY A 149 -10.45 -14.26 2.74
N GLU A 150 -9.66 -14.92 1.89
CA GLU A 150 -8.75 -15.99 2.29
C GLU A 150 -7.42 -15.48 2.87
N VAL A 151 -7.11 -14.22 2.62
CA VAL A 151 -5.97 -13.49 3.18
C VAL A 151 -6.40 -12.07 3.52
N LYS A 152 -5.74 -11.47 4.49
CA LYS A 152 -6.00 -10.08 4.86
C LYS A 152 -5.28 -9.10 3.95
N SER A 153 -5.88 -7.95 3.72
CA SER A 153 -5.31 -6.89 2.86
C SER A 153 -3.98 -6.36 3.39
N ASP A 154 -3.89 -6.16 4.71
CA ASP A 154 -2.62 -5.74 5.34
C ASP A 154 -1.53 -6.80 5.14
N TYR A 155 -1.87 -8.09 5.20
CA TYR A 155 -0.92 -9.16 4.93
C TYR A 155 -0.37 -9.04 3.50
N ILE A 156 -1.24 -8.85 2.51
CA ILE A 156 -0.84 -8.63 1.12
C ILE A 156 0.03 -7.37 0.99
N GLN A 157 -0.37 -6.26 1.62
CA GLN A 157 0.40 -5.02 1.61
C GLN A 157 1.80 -5.23 2.22
N LYS A 158 1.92 -5.94 3.33
CA LYS A 158 3.22 -6.24 3.96
C LYS A 158 4.10 -7.13 3.09
N ILE A 159 3.55 -8.16 2.44
CA ILE A 159 4.30 -9.00 1.49
C ILE A 159 4.83 -8.16 0.32
N ILE A 160 3.96 -7.39 -0.35
CA ILE A 160 4.34 -6.58 -1.51
C ILE A 160 5.41 -5.55 -1.15
N SER A 161 5.33 -4.95 0.03
CA SER A 161 6.30 -3.98 0.53
C SER A 161 7.55 -4.60 1.19
N PHE A 162 7.59 -5.93 1.34
CA PHE A 162 8.74 -6.60 1.96
C PHE A 162 9.99 -6.51 1.07
N PRO A 163 11.18 -6.23 1.61
CA PRO A 163 12.37 -5.95 0.80
C PRO A 163 12.72 -7.02 -0.24
N SER A 164 12.68 -8.30 0.13
CA SER A 164 12.96 -9.40 -0.80
C SER A 164 11.90 -9.51 -1.90
N PHE A 165 10.63 -9.25 -1.58
CA PHE A 165 9.55 -9.28 -2.54
C PHE A 165 9.58 -8.08 -3.49
N LYS A 166 9.89 -6.88 -2.99
CA LYS A 166 10.16 -5.69 -3.84
C LYS A 166 11.24 -5.97 -4.86
N LYS A 167 12.36 -6.59 -4.43
CA LYS A 167 13.43 -7.00 -5.34
C LYS A 167 12.93 -7.98 -6.40
N THR A 168 12.11 -8.95 -6.03
CA THR A 168 11.49 -9.87 -7.00
C THR A 168 10.64 -9.13 -8.03
N ILE A 169 9.86 -8.13 -7.59
CA ILE A 169 9.04 -7.29 -8.50
C ILE A 169 9.94 -6.48 -9.45
N GLU A 170 11.04 -5.92 -8.94
CA GLU A 170 12.02 -5.17 -9.73
C GLU A 170 12.68 -6.06 -10.79
N ASP A 171 13.10 -7.26 -10.41
CA ASP A 171 13.72 -8.24 -11.32
C ASP A 171 12.76 -8.65 -12.46
N ILE A 172 11.48 -8.81 -12.16
CA ILE A 172 10.43 -9.07 -13.19
C ILE A 172 10.27 -7.87 -14.12
N ALA A 173 10.40 -6.65 -13.61
CA ALA A 173 10.21 -5.41 -14.35
C ALA A 173 11.41 -5.03 -15.24
N VAL A 174 12.64 -5.45 -14.92
CA VAL A 174 13.90 -5.09 -15.60
C VAL A 174 13.93 -5.54 -17.09
N GLY A 175 13.16 -6.53 -17.50
CA GLY A 175 13.07 -6.97 -18.90
C GLY A 175 12.29 -6.03 -19.83
N GLN A 176 11.76 -4.90 -19.35
CA GLN A 176 10.93 -3.97 -20.12
C GLN A 176 11.61 -2.60 -20.26
N THR A 177 11.48 -1.99 -21.44
CA THR A 177 12.02 -0.66 -21.75
C THR A 177 11.52 0.44 -20.79
N MET A 178 10.33 0.25 -20.21
CA MET A 178 9.78 1.02 -19.10
C MET A 178 9.11 0.04 -18.11
N PRO A 179 9.64 -0.10 -16.89
CA PRO A 179 9.02 -0.93 -15.87
C PRO A 179 7.56 -0.55 -15.66
N ASN A 180 6.65 -1.47 -15.98
CA ASN A 180 5.22 -1.23 -15.89
C ASN A 180 4.50 -2.52 -15.50
N LEU A 181 4.01 -2.55 -14.27
CA LEU A 181 3.24 -3.68 -13.76
C LEU A 181 1.84 -3.69 -14.40
N ASN A 182 1.53 -4.76 -15.08
CA ASN A 182 0.19 -5.01 -15.64
C ASN A 182 -0.54 -6.08 -14.82
N VAL A 183 -1.84 -6.26 -15.08
CA VAL A 183 -2.67 -7.24 -14.36
C VAL A 183 -2.09 -8.66 -14.45
N PRO A 184 -1.70 -9.20 -15.63
CA PRO A 184 -1.12 -10.53 -15.71
C PRO A 184 0.12 -10.73 -14.83
N ILE A 185 1.04 -9.76 -14.80
CA ILE A 185 2.25 -9.83 -13.97
C ILE A 185 1.87 -9.88 -12.48
N VAL A 186 1.03 -8.94 -12.03
CA VAL A 186 0.64 -8.86 -10.61
C VAL A 186 -0.19 -10.08 -10.20
N SER A 187 -1.05 -10.58 -11.09
CA SER A 187 -1.83 -11.80 -10.89
C SER A 187 -0.98 -13.04 -10.65
N SER A 188 0.20 -13.10 -11.28
CA SER A 188 1.12 -14.25 -11.17
C SER A 188 2.01 -14.22 -9.92
N PHE A 189 1.98 -13.16 -9.10
CA PHE A 189 2.78 -13.10 -7.88
C PHE A 189 2.45 -14.27 -6.96
N GLN A 190 3.49 -14.98 -6.54
CA GLN A 190 3.36 -16.12 -5.64
C GLN A 190 3.38 -15.64 -4.20
N ILE A 191 2.23 -15.72 -3.55
CA ILE A 191 2.03 -15.28 -2.18
C ILE A 191 2.03 -16.50 -1.27
N ILE A 192 2.84 -16.48 -0.21
CA ILE A 192 2.76 -17.48 0.84
C ILE A 192 1.43 -17.32 1.59
N LYS A 193 0.74 -18.43 1.82
CA LYS A 193 -0.61 -18.45 2.43
C LYS A 193 -0.55 -19.15 3.80
N PRO A 194 -0.18 -18.44 4.88
CA PRO A 194 -0.26 -19.00 6.22
C PRO A 194 -1.71 -19.17 6.66
N PRO A 195 -1.99 -20.06 7.63
CA PRO A 195 -3.32 -20.20 8.23
C PRO A 195 -3.87 -18.86 8.73
N MET A 196 -5.20 -18.69 8.67
CA MET A 196 -5.84 -17.44 9.09
C MET A 196 -5.56 -17.11 10.56
N GLU A 197 -5.47 -18.10 11.43
CA GLU A 197 -5.16 -17.92 12.85
C GLU A 197 -3.79 -17.23 13.06
N VAL A 198 -2.80 -17.56 12.20
CA VAL A 198 -1.47 -16.94 12.26
C VAL A 198 -1.55 -15.48 11.77
N GLN A 199 -2.32 -15.23 10.70
CA GLN A 199 -2.58 -13.88 10.22
C GLN A 199 -3.31 -13.05 11.31
N ASP A 200 -4.34 -13.61 11.96
CA ASP A 200 -5.07 -12.95 13.06
C ASP A 200 -4.18 -12.64 14.25
N SER A 201 -3.28 -13.55 14.61
CA SER A 201 -2.30 -13.34 15.69
C SER A 201 -1.40 -12.12 15.38
N TYR A 202 -0.92 -11.99 14.14
CA TYR A 202 -0.15 -10.83 13.70
C TYR A 202 -0.96 -9.53 13.78
N TYR A 203 -2.19 -9.56 13.30
CA TYR A 203 -3.08 -8.41 13.31
C TYR A 203 -3.40 -7.89 14.70
N ASN A 204 -3.73 -8.82 15.61
CA ASN A 204 -4.01 -8.47 16.98
C ASN A 204 -2.78 -7.84 17.65
N PHE A 205 -1.59 -8.32 17.30
CA PHE A 205 -0.36 -7.72 17.78
C PHE A 205 -0.16 -6.29 17.21
N VAL A 206 -0.30 -6.09 15.91
CA VAL A 206 -0.17 -4.75 15.28
C VAL A 206 -1.13 -3.75 15.91
N LYS A 207 -2.40 -4.14 16.12
CA LYS A 207 -3.40 -3.27 16.79
C LYS A 207 -3.08 -2.89 18.24
N GLN A 208 -2.21 -3.63 18.90
CA GLN A 208 -1.76 -3.30 20.27
C GLN A 208 -0.58 -2.34 20.26
N VAL A 209 0.14 -2.29 19.15
CA VAL A 209 1.34 -1.46 18.96
C VAL A 209 1.00 -0.09 18.38
N ASP A 210 -0.02 0.00 17.50
CA ASP A 210 -0.53 1.25 16.91
C ASP A 210 -1.36 2.06 17.95
#